data_18320d2b0538c2341bfb24a6982210a0
#
_entry.id   18320d2b0538c2341bfb24a6982210a0
#
_cell.length_a   1.000
_cell.length_b   1.000
_cell.length_c   1.000
_cell.angle_alpha   90.00
_cell.angle_beta   90.00
_cell.angle_gamma   90.00
#
_symmetry.space_group_name_H-M   'P 1'
#
loop_
_entity.id
_entity.type
_entity.pdbx_description
1 polymer ?
#
loop_
_entity_poly.entity_id
_entity_poly.type
_entity_poly.pdbx_seq_one_letter_code
_entity_poly.pdbx_strand_id
1 'polypeptide(L)'
;LWGGYTKGIVLLRMGILLMSITLVYFIFNPNRNFFSRTKKQELIAVFRNILIMGAAISMAAFLMQDAQKYSRLVYGYFCGIDFVVMYVSHLLYKKYMNDIYSKGIGGRKVLILTSADRAEGICQNIQVNNSWNIKIVGIVLADEQEKKEIAGIPVVCEYSNMMEYIRRNMVDEVFVHLSSQTNLPINKIIKELEVMGVTVDLNINVFEMEIPVQREIERIGNYYTVSFSPKIHSFKQIFFKRVMDIV
;
A
#
# COMPACT_ATOMS: atom_id res chain seq x y z
N LEU A 1 -29.59 32.40 -19.91
CA LEU A 1 -29.96 32.34 -18.48
C LEU A 1 -28.76 32.21 -17.56
N TRP A 2 -27.69 32.97 -17.80
CA TRP A 2 -26.52 33.07 -16.95
C TRP A 2 -26.64 34.39 -16.15
N GLY A 3 -27.60 34.40 -15.22
CA GLY A 3 -27.84 35.56 -14.39
C GLY A 3 -26.77 35.76 -13.36
N GLY A 4 -25.91 36.77 -13.56
CA GLY A 4 -25.41 37.63 -12.50
C GLY A 4 -24.57 37.09 -11.36
N TYR A 5 -23.84 35.97 -11.53
CA TYR A 5 -22.81 35.63 -10.54
C TYR A 5 -21.54 36.44 -10.78
N THR A 6 -21.19 37.29 -9.83
CA THR A 6 -19.87 37.93 -9.84
C THR A 6 -18.79 36.84 -9.83
N LYS A 7 -17.74 37.02 -10.64
CA LYS A 7 -16.61 36.04 -10.74
C LYS A 7 -16.10 35.60 -9.37
N GLY A 8 -16.14 36.48 -8.37
CA GLY A 8 -15.74 36.18 -6.99
C GLY A 8 -16.61 35.13 -6.29
N ILE A 9 -17.92 35.14 -6.50
CA ILE A 9 -18.83 34.14 -5.89
C ILE A 9 -18.60 32.75 -6.49
N VAL A 10 -18.36 32.66 -7.81
CA VAL A 10 -18.03 31.40 -8.50
C VAL A 10 -16.71 30.84 -8.00
N LEU A 11 -15.69 31.66 -7.86
CA LEU A 11 -14.38 31.28 -7.33
C LEU A 11 -14.46 30.79 -5.87
N LEU A 12 -15.23 31.47 -5.03
CA LEU A 12 -15.45 31.06 -3.64
C LEU A 12 -16.11 29.67 -3.57
N ARG A 13 -17.15 29.43 -4.39
CA ARG A 13 -17.86 28.14 -4.44
C ARG A 13 -16.95 27.01 -4.93
N MET A 14 -16.18 27.25 -5.97
CA MET A 14 -15.16 26.29 -6.44
C MET A 14 -14.12 26.00 -5.35
N GLY A 15 -13.67 27.01 -4.61
CA GLY A 15 -12.75 26.84 -3.49
C GLY A 15 -13.32 25.95 -2.38
N ILE A 16 -14.60 26.15 -2.00
CA ILE A 16 -15.26 25.33 -0.98
C ILE A 16 -15.44 23.88 -1.46
N LEU A 17 -15.82 23.67 -2.72
CA LEU A 17 -15.92 22.33 -3.29
C LEU A 17 -14.56 21.61 -3.31
N LEU A 18 -13.51 22.27 -3.77
CA LEU A 18 -12.16 21.72 -3.76
C LEU A 18 -11.68 21.39 -2.35
N MET A 19 -11.95 22.27 -1.39
CA MET A 19 -11.62 22.04 0.01
C MET A 19 -12.37 20.82 0.59
N SER A 20 -13.67 20.68 0.26
CA SER A 20 -14.48 19.53 0.69
C SER A 20 -13.94 18.22 0.11
N ILE A 21 -13.58 18.20 -1.18
CA ILE A 21 -12.97 17.06 -1.85
C ILE A 21 -11.64 16.68 -1.19
N THR A 22 -10.77 17.65 -0.97
CA THR A 22 -9.47 17.44 -0.33
C THR A 22 -9.63 16.89 1.08
N LEU A 23 -10.57 17.41 1.87
CA LEU A 23 -10.90 16.93 3.21
C LEU A 23 -11.35 15.47 3.19
N VAL A 24 -12.25 15.10 2.28
CA VAL A 24 -12.73 13.71 2.14
C VAL A 24 -11.57 12.77 1.80
N TYR A 25 -10.70 13.15 0.84
CA TYR A 25 -9.51 12.35 0.52
C TYR A 25 -8.55 12.22 1.70
N PHE A 26 -8.37 13.27 2.46
CA PHE A 26 -7.50 13.27 3.63
C PHE A 26 -8.04 12.39 4.77
N ILE A 27 -9.35 12.45 5.05
CA ILE A 27 -9.97 11.70 6.15
C ILE A 27 -10.10 10.22 5.82
N PHE A 28 -10.64 9.90 4.64
CA PHE A 28 -11.01 8.52 4.28
C PHE A 28 -9.89 7.73 3.60
N ASN A 29 -8.83 8.41 3.11
CA ASN A 29 -7.70 7.78 2.40
C ASN A 29 -8.15 6.67 1.43
N PRO A 30 -8.96 6.99 0.39
CA PRO A 30 -9.61 6.01 -0.48
C PRO A 30 -8.62 5.13 -1.27
N ASN A 31 -7.37 5.58 -1.39
CA ASN A 31 -6.32 4.88 -2.14
C ASN A 31 -5.48 3.92 -1.29
N ARG A 32 -5.83 3.73 -0.01
CA ARG A 32 -5.14 2.72 0.83
C ARG A 32 -5.24 1.35 0.17
N ASN A 33 -4.13 0.67 0.02
CA ASN A 33 -4.02 -0.66 -0.63
C ASN A 33 -4.55 -0.70 -2.08
N PHE A 34 -4.43 0.42 -2.82
CA PHE A 34 -4.91 0.54 -4.21
C PHE A 34 -4.39 -0.60 -5.10
N PHE A 35 -3.11 -0.90 -5.01
CA PHE A 35 -2.48 -1.88 -5.88
C PHE A 35 -2.81 -3.34 -5.54
N SER A 36 -3.11 -3.66 -4.29
CA SER A 36 -3.45 -5.03 -3.87
C SER A 36 -4.90 -5.42 -4.13
N ARG A 37 -5.76 -4.46 -4.53
CA ARG A 37 -7.18 -4.71 -4.78
C ARG A 37 -7.41 -5.44 -6.10
N THR A 38 -8.27 -6.45 -6.08
CA THR A 38 -8.81 -7.09 -7.28
C THR A 38 -9.74 -6.15 -8.03
N LYS A 39 -10.06 -6.47 -9.31
CA LYS A 39 -10.99 -5.68 -10.14
C LYS A 39 -12.35 -5.47 -9.46
N LYS A 40 -12.90 -6.51 -8.79
CA LYS A 40 -14.17 -6.42 -8.04
C LYS A 40 -14.05 -5.50 -6.82
N GLN A 41 -12.98 -5.63 -6.06
CA GLN A 41 -12.71 -4.77 -4.90
C GLN A 41 -12.50 -3.31 -5.30
N GLU A 42 -11.88 -3.08 -6.46
CA GLU A 42 -11.70 -1.74 -7.01
C GLU A 42 -13.03 -1.10 -7.39
N LEU A 43 -13.93 -1.84 -8.03
CA LEU A 43 -15.27 -1.37 -8.38
C LEU A 43 -16.05 -0.93 -7.13
N ILE A 44 -16.02 -1.75 -6.07
CA ILE A 44 -16.65 -1.41 -4.78
C ILE A 44 -16.00 -0.19 -4.14
N ALA A 45 -14.67 -0.08 -4.20
CA ALA A 45 -13.94 1.05 -3.63
C ALA A 45 -14.26 2.36 -4.35
N VAL A 46 -14.33 2.35 -5.69
CA VAL A 46 -14.73 3.50 -6.50
C VAL A 46 -16.17 3.89 -6.20
N PHE A 47 -17.09 2.93 -6.16
CA PHE A 47 -18.49 3.19 -5.83
C PHE A 47 -18.64 3.86 -4.45
N ARG A 48 -17.98 3.29 -3.42
CA ARG A 48 -17.96 3.86 -2.08
C ARG A 48 -17.38 5.27 -2.05
N ASN A 49 -16.30 5.50 -2.80
CA ASN A 49 -15.66 6.80 -2.88
C ASN A 49 -16.61 7.86 -3.46
N ILE A 50 -17.31 7.54 -4.55
CA ILE A 50 -18.28 8.44 -5.18
C ILE A 50 -19.47 8.72 -4.26
N LEU A 51 -19.94 7.74 -3.50
CA LEU A 51 -21.00 7.97 -2.51
C LEU A 51 -20.56 8.97 -1.44
N ILE A 52 -19.35 8.80 -0.89
CA ILE A 52 -18.81 9.69 0.13
C ILE A 52 -18.60 11.10 -0.44
N MET A 53 -18.02 11.20 -1.63
CA MET A 53 -17.80 12.47 -2.33
C MET A 53 -19.13 13.16 -2.66
N GLY A 54 -20.08 12.40 -3.18
CA GLY A 54 -21.40 12.89 -3.49
C GLY A 54 -22.13 13.43 -2.25
N ALA A 55 -22.06 12.70 -1.14
CA ALA A 55 -22.61 13.15 0.13
C ALA A 55 -21.94 14.45 0.62
N ALA A 56 -20.60 14.55 0.52
CA ALA A 56 -19.86 15.75 0.91
C ALA A 56 -20.22 16.97 0.05
N ILE A 57 -20.34 16.79 -1.27
CA ILE A 57 -20.76 17.85 -2.20
C ILE A 57 -22.20 18.29 -1.90
N SER A 58 -23.11 17.33 -1.68
CA SER A 58 -24.50 17.63 -1.33
C SER A 58 -24.60 18.39 -0.01
N MET A 59 -23.81 17.99 0.99
CA MET A 59 -23.73 18.69 2.29
C MET A 59 -23.21 20.12 2.13
N ALA A 60 -22.16 20.31 1.34
CA ALA A 60 -21.62 21.64 1.04
C ALA A 60 -22.64 22.52 0.32
N ALA A 61 -23.35 21.97 -0.69
CA ALA A 61 -24.41 22.70 -1.41
C ALA A 61 -25.59 23.07 -0.49
N PHE A 62 -25.95 22.21 0.44
CA PHE A 62 -26.99 22.48 1.45
C PHE A 62 -26.57 23.61 2.40
N LEU A 63 -25.35 23.57 2.92
CA LEU A 63 -24.83 24.64 3.81
C LEU A 63 -24.73 26.00 3.12
N MET A 64 -24.49 26.01 1.80
CA MET A 64 -24.45 27.23 1.01
C MET A 64 -25.83 27.74 0.59
N GLN A 65 -26.91 27.06 0.97
CA GLN A 65 -28.31 27.34 0.55
C GLN A 65 -28.52 27.34 -0.97
N ASP A 66 -27.64 26.70 -1.70
CA ASP A 66 -27.66 26.62 -3.17
C ASP A 66 -28.29 25.32 -3.69
N ALA A 67 -28.72 24.42 -2.81
CA ALA A 67 -29.23 23.09 -3.19
C ALA A 67 -30.42 23.13 -4.19
N GLN A 68 -31.23 24.20 -4.15
CA GLN A 68 -32.37 24.38 -5.05
C GLN A 68 -31.96 24.75 -6.50
N LYS A 69 -30.73 25.20 -6.70
CA LYS A 69 -30.23 25.66 -8.02
C LYS A 69 -29.63 24.53 -8.86
N TYR A 70 -29.38 23.37 -8.23
CA TYR A 70 -28.79 22.23 -8.92
C TYR A 70 -29.87 21.26 -9.41
N SER A 71 -29.83 20.91 -10.68
CA SER A 71 -30.69 19.87 -11.25
C SER A 71 -30.29 18.50 -10.71
N ARG A 72 -31.21 17.78 -10.10
CA ARG A 72 -31.00 16.41 -9.59
C ARG A 72 -30.55 15.45 -10.67
N LEU A 73 -31.09 15.62 -11.92
CA LEU A 73 -30.71 14.82 -13.08
C LEU A 73 -29.26 15.06 -13.48
N VAL A 74 -28.83 16.32 -13.56
CA VAL A 74 -27.45 16.67 -13.89
C VAL A 74 -26.49 16.10 -12.87
N TYR A 75 -26.84 16.15 -11.59
CA TYR A 75 -26.03 15.56 -10.53
C TYR A 75 -25.93 14.04 -10.63
N GLY A 76 -27.03 13.36 -10.96
CA GLY A 76 -27.03 11.91 -11.19
C GLY A 76 -26.16 11.52 -12.38
N TYR A 77 -26.24 12.23 -13.51
CA TYR A 77 -25.38 12.00 -14.66
C TYR A 77 -23.91 12.25 -14.35
N PHE A 78 -23.61 13.31 -13.60
CA PHE A 78 -22.25 13.59 -13.15
C PHE A 78 -21.67 12.43 -12.35
N CYS A 79 -22.37 11.95 -11.32
CA CYS A 79 -21.93 10.80 -10.52
C CYS A 79 -21.74 9.53 -11.37
N GLY A 80 -22.63 9.29 -12.35
CA GLY A 80 -22.53 8.14 -13.25
C GLY A 80 -21.32 8.21 -14.17
N ILE A 81 -21.06 9.36 -14.77
CA ILE A 81 -19.89 9.59 -15.64
C ILE A 81 -18.61 9.50 -14.81
N ASP A 82 -18.58 10.14 -13.64
CA ASP A 82 -17.42 10.10 -12.73
C ASP A 82 -17.08 8.67 -12.32
N PHE A 83 -18.10 7.84 -12.04
CA PHE A 83 -17.92 6.42 -11.73
C PHE A 83 -17.21 5.68 -12.88
N VAL A 84 -17.68 5.86 -14.11
CA VAL A 84 -17.08 5.17 -15.26
C VAL A 84 -15.65 5.66 -15.49
N VAL A 85 -15.46 6.97 -15.52
CA VAL A 85 -14.14 7.59 -15.75
C VAL A 85 -13.15 7.17 -14.67
N MET A 86 -13.53 7.22 -13.40
CA MET A 86 -12.67 6.87 -12.28
C MET A 86 -12.31 5.37 -12.30
N TYR A 87 -13.28 4.50 -12.54
CA TYR A 87 -13.03 3.06 -12.61
C TYR A 87 -12.09 2.69 -13.77
N VAL A 88 -12.36 3.23 -14.96
CA VAL A 88 -11.52 2.98 -16.15
C VAL A 88 -10.11 3.53 -15.94
N SER A 89 -9.97 4.76 -15.42
CA SER A 89 -8.67 5.36 -15.16
C SER A 89 -7.85 4.55 -14.14
N HIS A 90 -8.49 4.02 -13.09
CA HIS A 90 -7.84 3.15 -12.11
C HIS A 90 -7.33 1.85 -12.73
N LEU A 91 -8.12 1.21 -13.61
CA LEU A 91 -7.70 0.00 -14.31
C LEU A 91 -6.55 0.27 -15.29
N LEU A 92 -6.62 1.37 -16.04
CA LEU A 92 -5.56 1.78 -16.97
C LEU A 92 -4.27 2.11 -16.21
N TYR A 93 -4.37 2.83 -15.10
CA TYR A 93 -3.23 3.16 -14.26
C TYR A 93 -2.57 1.90 -13.68
N LYS A 94 -3.36 0.93 -13.17
CA LYS A 94 -2.83 -0.36 -12.71
C LYS A 94 -2.12 -1.11 -13.84
N LYS A 95 -2.69 -1.14 -15.03
CA LYS A 95 -2.05 -1.78 -16.20
C LYS A 95 -0.74 -1.10 -16.55
N TYR A 96 -0.74 0.23 -16.63
CA TYR A 96 0.46 1.02 -16.94
C TYR A 96 1.58 0.81 -15.93
N MET A 97 1.24 0.85 -14.65
CA MET A 97 2.22 0.59 -13.58
C MET A 97 2.75 -0.85 -13.63
N ASN A 98 1.88 -1.83 -13.90
CA ASN A 98 2.30 -3.21 -14.07
C ASN A 98 3.33 -3.36 -15.21
N ASP A 99 3.13 -2.67 -16.33
CA ASP A 99 4.06 -2.70 -17.47
C ASP A 99 5.41 -2.03 -17.13
N ILE A 100 5.42 -0.99 -16.30
CA ILE A 100 6.66 -0.34 -15.83
C ILE A 100 7.43 -1.27 -14.90
N TYR A 101 6.74 -1.85 -13.92
CA TYR A 101 7.39 -2.72 -12.93
C TYR A 101 7.85 -4.05 -13.52
N SER A 102 7.13 -4.60 -14.51
CA SER A 102 7.57 -5.79 -15.25
C SER A 102 8.89 -5.57 -15.99
N LYS A 103 9.19 -4.33 -16.36
CA LYS A 103 10.49 -3.92 -16.96
C LYS A 103 11.60 -3.68 -15.91
N GLY A 104 11.34 -4.00 -14.63
CA GLY A 104 12.32 -3.91 -13.55
C GLY A 104 12.56 -2.50 -13.01
N ILE A 105 11.71 -1.53 -13.37
CA ILE A 105 11.81 -0.14 -12.92
C ILE A 105 10.90 0.05 -11.70
N GLY A 106 11.47 0.14 -10.48
CA GLY A 106 10.77 0.64 -9.30
C GLY A 106 9.91 -0.36 -8.51
N GLY A 107 10.25 -1.65 -8.42
CA GLY A 107 9.61 -2.58 -7.48
C GLY A 107 10.24 -2.53 -6.09
N ARG A 108 9.48 -2.86 -5.03
CA ARG A 108 10.02 -3.10 -3.68
C ARG A 108 11.04 -4.24 -3.74
N LYS A 109 12.23 -4.01 -3.23
CA LYS A 109 13.32 -5.00 -3.20
C LYS A 109 13.15 -5.88 -1.99
N VAL A 110 12.73 -7.12 -2.22
CA VAL A 110 12.45 -8.10 -1.16
C VAL A 110 13.58 -9.10 -1.06
N LEU A 111 14.11 -9.26 0.14
CA LEU A 111 15.05 -10.32 0.50
C LEU A 111 14.27 -11.42 1.21
N ILE A 112 14.48 -12.68 0.82
CA ILE A 112 13.77 -13.83 1.41
C ILE A 112 14.67 -14.50 2.43
N LEU A 113 14.22 -14.56 3.70
CA LEU A 113 14.86 -15.37 4.74
C LEU A 113 14.05 -16.65 4.93
N THR A 114 14.64 -17.79 4.61
CA THR A 114 13.95 -19.08 4.67
C THR A 114 14.91 -20.25 4.92
N SER A 115 14.36 -21.42 5.21
CA SER A 115 15.10 -22.68 5.30
C SER A 115 15.26 -23.28 3.89
N ALA A 116 16.36 -24.02 3.67
CA ALA A 116 16.69 -24.58 2.38
C ALA A 116 15.67 -25.57 1.79
N ASP A 117 14.90 -26.26 2.67
CA ASP A 117 13.83 -27.18 2.33
C ASP A 117 12.60 -26.48 1.72
N ARG A 118 12.35 -25.23 2.10
CA ARG A 118 11.16 -24.45 1.68
C ARG A 118 11.46 -23.41 0.61
N ALA A 119 12.73 -23.07 0.42
CA ALA A 119 13.15 -21.98 -0.43
C ALA A 119 12.60 -22.08 -1.86
N GLU A 120 12.65 -23.26 -2.47
CA GLU A 120 12.19 -23.46 -3.85
C GLU A 120 10.69 -23.24 -4.00
N GLY A 121 9.88 -23.83 -3.12
CA GLY A 121 8.42 -23.67 -3.15
C GLY A 121 7.98 -22.23 -2.91
N ILE A 122 8.69 -21.49 -2.05
CA ILE A 122 8.40 -20.07 -1.76
C ILE A 122 8.73 -19.23 -2.98
N CYS A 123 9.91 -19.41 -3.56
CA CYS A 123 10.34 -18.64 -4.73
C CYS A 123 9.41 -18.84 -5.92
N GLN A 124 9.05 -20.10 -6.22
CA GLN A 124 8.08 -20.40 -7.28
C GLN A 124 6.71 -19.78 -7.00
N ASN A 125 6.21 -19.89 -5.76
CA ASN A 125 4.92 -19.32 -5.38
C ASN A 125 4.92 -17.80 -5.53
N ILE A 126 5.94 -17.11 -5.05
CA ILE A 126 6.04 -15.66 -5.17
C ILE A 126 6.20 -15.25 -6.64
N GLN A 127 7.00 -15.94 -7.44
CA GLN A 127 7.16 -15.63 -8.87
C GLN A 127 5.87 -15.79 -9.66
N VAL A 128 5.10 -16.87 -9.42
CA VAL A 128 3.84 -17.14 -10.13
C VAL A 128 2.71 -16.22 -9.69
N ASN A 129 2.61 -15.97 -8.38
CA ASN A 129 1.51 -15.21 -7.79
C ASN A 129 1.91 -13.78 -7.39
N ASN A 130 3.07 -13.32 -7.87
CA ASN A 130 3.64 -12.04 -7.47
C ASN A 130 2.72 -10.88 -7.84
N SER A 131 2.48 -10.04 -6.87
CA SER A 131 2.08 -8.66 -7.12
C SER A 131 3.27 -8.00 -7.81
N TRP A 132 3.09 -7.55 -9.03
CA TRP A 132 4.04 -6.91 -9.94
C TRP A 132 4.96 -5.82 -9.33
N ASN A 133 4.77 -5.46 -8.05
CA ASN A 133 5.57 -4.46 -7.33
C ASN A 133 6.70 -5.05 -6.46
N ILE A 134 6.96 -6.36 -6.53
CA ILE A 134 7.98 -7.05 -5.72
C ILE A 134 9.10 -7.55 -6.63
N LYS A 135 10.34 -7.16 -6.32
CA LYS A 135 11.55 -7.67 -6.94
C LYS A 135 12.35 -8.45 -5.89
N ILE A 136 12.42 -9.77 -6.05
CA ILE A 136 13.28 -10.60 -5.20
C ILE A 136 14.74 -10.30 -5.54
N VAL A 137 15.49 -9.78 -4.57
CA VAL A 137 16.91 -9.43 -4.74
C VAL A 137 17.86 -10.55 -4.34
N GLY A 138 17.38 -11.51 -3.54
CA GLY A 138 18.15 -12.66 -3.14
C GLY A 138 17.47 -13.48 -2.06
N ILE A 139 18.11 -14.59 -1.72
CA ILE A 139 17.69 -15.50 -0.66
C ILE A 139 18.79 -15.55 0.38
N VAL A 140 18.38 -15.54 1.65
CA VAL A 140 19.21 -15.83 2.81
C VAL A 140 18.75 -17.16 3.37
N LEU A 141 19.65 -18.10 3.50
CA LEU A 141 19.36 -19.40 4.12
C LEU A 141 19.58 -19.32 5.64
N ALA A 142 18.60 -19.83 6.37
CA ALA A 142 18.68 -19.98 7.82
C ALA A 142 19.55 -21.17 8.23
N ASP A 143 19.70 -22.11 7.33
CA ASP A 143 20.47 -23.34 7.51
C ASP A 143 21.82 -23.23 6.79
N GLU A 144 22.87 -23.85 7.36
CA GLU A 144 24.21 -23.92 6.74
C GLU A 144 24.20 -24.89 5.54
N GLN A 145 23.65 -24.45 4.41
CA GLN A 145 23.67 -25.21 3.15
C GLN A 145 24.28 -24.35 2.05
N GLU A 146 25.33 -24.85 1.42
CA GLU A 146 26.00 -24.23 0.27
C GLU A 146 25.18 -24.40 -1.03
N LYS A 147 24.08 -23.66 -1.15
CA LYS A 147 23.38 -23.51 -2.43
C LYS A 147 23.65 -22.12 -2.99
N LYS A 148 24.13 -22.04 -4.24
CA LYS A 148 24.42 -20.75 -4.88
C LYS A 148 23.19 -20.10 -5.48
N GLU A 149 22.18 -20.89 -5.87
CA GLU A 149 20.98 -20.43 -6.56
C GLU A 149 19.81 -21.36 -6.28
N ILE A 150 18.60 -20.82 -6.13
CA ILE A 150 17.35 -21.56 -5.93
C ILE A 150 16.26 -20.92 -6.79
N ALA A 151 15.65 -21.71 -7.68
CA ALA A 151 14.59 -21.26 -8.60
C ALA A 151 14.96 -20.01 -9.43
N GLY A 152 16.22 -19.89 -9.86
CA GLY A 152 16.69 -18.73 -10.63
C GLY A 152 17.01 -17.48 -9.79
N ILE A 153 16.98 -17.58 -8.45
CA ILE A 153 17.27 -16.49 -7.53
C ILE A 153 18.58 -16.80 -6.79
N PRO A 154 19.55 -15.86 -6.76
CA PRO A 154 20.81 -16.09 -6.08
C PRO A 154 20.64 -16.18 -4.57
N VAL A 155 21.34 -17.11 -3.93
CA VAL A 155 21.57 -17.13 -2.50
C VAL A 155 22.70 -16.14 -2.21
N VAL A 156 22.39 -15.03 -1.57
CA VAL A 156 23.29 -13.87 -1.44
C VAL A 156 24.20 -13.94 -0.23
N CYS A 157 23.73 -14.55 0.84
CA CYS A 157 24.50 -14.77 2.07
C CYS A 157 23.81 -15.76 3.00
N GLU A 158 24.53 -16.20 4.02
CA GLU A 158 23.98 -16.90 5.17
C GLU A 158 23.37 -15.93 6.17
N TYR A 159 22.56 -16.46 7.09
CA TYR A 159 21.93 -15.67 8.13
C TYR A 159 22.90 -14.80 8.93
N SER A 160 24.08 -15.32 9.25
CA SER A 160 25.14 -14.61 10.00
C SER A 160 25.56 -13.28 9.37
N ASN A 161 25.55 -13.21 8.04
CA ASN A 161 25.98 -12.05 7.25
C ASN A 161 24.81 -11.21 6.71
N MET A 162 23.56 -11.59 7.02
CA MET A 162 22.35 -10.93 6.50
C MET A 162 22.29 -9.44 6.80
N MET A 163 22.58 -9.05 8.06
CA MET A 163 22.53 -7.64 8.47
C MET A 163 23.58 -6.78 7.75
N GLU A 164 24.75 -7.34 7.51
CA GLU A 164 25.80 -6.65 6.74
C GLU A 164 25.42 -6.53 5.26
N TYR A 165 24.85 -7.57 4.68
CA TYR A 165 24.33 -7.53 3.31
C TYR A 165 23.27 -6.44 3.13
N ILE A 166 22.29 -6.36 4.06
CA ILE A 166 21.22 -5.36 4.02
C ILE A 166 21.78 -3.94 4.13
N ARG A 167 22.79 -3.71 4.97
CA ARG A 167 23.45 -2.39 5.10
C ARG A 167 24.16 -1.94 3.83
N ARG A 168 24.73 -2.90 3.08
CA ARG A 168 25.47 -2.61 1.84
C ARG A 168 24.57 -2.52 0.60
N ASN A 169 23.39 -3.11 0.66
CA ASN A 169 22.46 -3.19 -0.47
C ASN A 169 21.14 -2.51 -0.12
N MET A 170 20.50 -1.93 -1.12
CA MET A 170 19.16 -1.36 -0.96
C MET A 170 18.14 -2.50 -0.88
N VAL A 171 17.72 -2.86 0.32
CA VAL A 171 16.64 -3.81 0.62
C VAL A 171 15.51 -3.04 1.29
N ASP A 172 14.31 -3.10 0.72
CA ASP A 172 13.15 -2.39 1.26
C ASP A 172 12.37 -3.26 2.26
N GLU A 173 12.42 -4.59 2.06
CA GLU A 173 11.58 -5.54 2.77
C GLU A 173 12.27 -6.89 2.94
N VAL A 174 12.11 -7.52 4.11
CA VAL A 174 12.58 -8.89 4.37
C VAL A 174 11.37 -9.79 4.61
N PHE A 175 11.14 -10.73 3.70
CA PHE A 175 10.13 -11.76 3.86
C PHE A 175 10.70 -12.95 4.62
N VAL A 176 10.14 -13.23 5.79
CA VAL A 176 10.58 -14.30 6.69
C VAL A 176 9.60 -15.47 6.64
N HIS A 177 10.06 -16.61 6.18
CA HIS A 177 9.31 -17.86 6.18
C HIS A 177 10.21 -19.00 6.62
N LEU A 178 10.23 -19.27 7.90
CA LEU A 178 11.08 -20.30 8.51
C LEU A 178 10.30 -21.58 8.80
N SER A 179 11.01 -22.69 8.92
CA SER A 179 10.47 -23.93 9.45
C SER A 179 10.28 -23.82 10.97
N SER A 180 9.30 -24.52 11.54
CA SER A 180 9.08 -24.59 12.99
C SER A 180 10.27 -25.18 13.76
N GLN A 181 11.21 -25.81 13.06
CA GLN A 181 12.43 -26.37 13.63
C GLN A 181 13.59 -25.36 13.68
N THR A 182 13.45 -24.20 13.03
CA THR A 182 14.52 -23.20 12.94
C THR A 182 14.47 -22.28 14.16
N ASN A 183 15.47 -22.36 15.01
CA ASN A 183 15.52 -21.66 16.30
C ASN A 183 16.23 -20.29 16.17
N LEU A 184 15.70 -19.38 15.35
CA LEU A 184 16.24 -18.04 15.18
C LEU A 184 15.57 -17.02 16.13
N PRO A 185 16.30 -16.04 16.65
CA PRO A 185 15.76 -15.00 17.53
C PRO A 185 14.97 -13.94 16.73
N ILE A 186 13.77 -14.29 16.25
CA ILE A 186 12.96 -13.46 15.33
C ILE A 186 12.68 -12.07 15.90
N ASN A 187 12.40 -11.97 17.21
CA ASN A 187 12.18 -10.67 17.85
C ASN A 187 13.39 -9.73 17.77
N LYS A 188 14.60 -10.29 17.81
CA LYS A 188 15.83 -9.52 17.64
C LYS A 188 15.99 -9.06 16.20
N ILE A 189 15.72 -9.97 15.23
CA ILE A 189 15.76 -9.67 13.79
C ILE A 189 14.82 -8.52 13.47
N ILE A 190 13.56 -8.60 13.92
CA ILE A 190 12.55 -7.54 13.67
C ILE A 190 13.05 -6.20 14.20
N LYS A 191 13.52 -6.14 15.46
CA LYS A 191 14.01 -4.89 16.05
C LYS A 191 15.20 -4.29 15.30
N GLU A 192 16.16 -5.12 14.89
CA GLU A 192 17.33 -4.65 14.15
C GLU A 192 16.94 -4.11 12.76
N LEU A 193 16.03 -4.79 12.06
CA LEU A 193 15.55 -4.36 10.75
C LEU A 193 14.66 -3.09 10.83
N GLU A 194 13.80 -2.99 11.86
CA GLU A 194 13.03 -1.76 12.11
C GLU A 194 13.93 -0.53 12.32
N VAL A 195 15.03 -0.69 13.09
CA VAL A 195 16.01 0.39 13.29
C VAL A 195 16.70 0.79 11.98
N MET A 196 16.89 -0.15 11.05
CA MET A 196 17.43 0.12 9.72
C MET A 196 16.41 0.71 8.73
N GLY A 197 15.13 0.79 9.12
CA GLY A 197 14.06 1.26 8.24
C GLY A 197 13.54 0.21 7.26
N VAL A 198 13.88 -1.05 7.45
CA VAL A 198 13.47 -2.18 6.59
C VAL A 198 12.20 -2.80 7.13
N THR A 199 11.22 -3.02 6.25
CA THR A 199 9.97 -3.71 6.61
C THR A 199 10.21 -5.21 6.75
N VAL A 200 9.58 -5.84 7.76
CA VAL A 200 9.66 -7.29 7.96
C VAL A 200 8.29 -7.90 7.80
N ASP A 201 8.16 -8.81 6.85
CA ASP A 201 6.94 -9.57 6.61
C ASP A 201 7.09 -11.01 7.09
N LEU A 202 6.35 -11.34 8.14
CA LEU A 202 6.31 -12.69 8.69
C LEU A 202 5.13 -13.47 8.14
N ASN A 203 5.37 -14.69 7.70
CA ASN A 203 4.29 -15.61 7.39
C ASN A 203 3.54 -16.02 8.67
N ILE A 204 2.23 -15.78 8.71
CA ILE A 204 1.37 -15.99 9.89
C ILE A 204 1.27 -17.47 10.29
N ASN A 205 1.43 -18.39 9.34
CA ASN A 205 1.25 -19.84 9.59
C ASN A 205 2.33 -20.45 10.50
N VAL A 206 3.36 -19.69 10.88
CA VAL A 206 4.55 -20.23 11.57
C VAL A 206 4.64 -19.81 13.03
N PHE A 207 4.01 -18.70 13.45
CA PHE A 207 4.25 -18.16 14.80
C PHE A 207 2.98 -17.62 15.46
N GLU A 208 2.62 -18.20 16.60
CA GLU A 208 1.78 -17.58 17.61
C GLU A 208 2.69 -16.61 18.41
N MET A 209 2.78 -15.37 17.97
CA MET A 209 3.60 -14.35 18.65
C MET A 209 2.72 -13.27 19.29
N GLU A 210 2.87 -13.10 20.58
CA GLU A 210 2.46 -11.89 21.30
C GLU A 210 3.49 -10.78 21.12
N ILE A 211 3.37 -9.98 20.06
CA ILE A 211 4.23 -8.81 19.86
C ILE A 211 3.36 -7.55 19.89
N PRO A 212 3.64 -6.56 20.76
CA PRO A 212 2.87 -5.32 20.87
C PRO A 212 3.32 -4.27 19.86
N VAL A 213 3.24 -4.57 18.55
CA VAL A 213 3.61 -3.65 17.48
C VAL A 213 2.43 -3.45 16.54
N GLN A 214 2.35 -2.29 15.89
CA GLN A 214 1.34 -2.00 14.88
C GLN A 214 1.46 -3.00 13.72
N ARG A 215 0.44 -3.84 13.53
CA ARG A 215 0.42 -4.95 12.56
C ARG A 215 -0.45 -4.57 11.39
N GLU A 216 0.06 -4.74 10.18
CA GLU A 216 -0.75 -4.74 8.96
C GLU A 216 -0.69 -6.14 8.37
N ILE A 217 -1.86 -6.70 8.01
CA ILE A 217 -1.91 -7.99 7.31
C ILE A 217 -1.81 -7.67 5.83
N GLU A 218 -0.73 -8.09 5.20
CA GLU A 218 -0.52 -8.02 3.76
C GLU A 218 -0.52 -9.40 3.13
N ARG A 219 -0.52 -9.46 1.81
CA ARG A 219 -0.44 -10.70 1.06
C ARG A 219 0.73 -10.64 0.08
N ILE A 220 1.66 -11.58 0.23
CA ILE A 220 2.78 -11.77 -0.68
C ILE A 220 2.58 -13.12 -1.39
N GLY A 221 2.32 -13.08 -2.69
CA GLY A 221 1.92 -14.28 -3.42
C GLY A 221 0.64 -14.90 -2.83
N ASN A 222 0.70 -16.16 -2.40
CA ASN A 222 -0.38 -16.85 -1.70
C ASN A 222 -0.23 -16.83 -0.17
N TYR A 223 0.81 -16.20 0.37
CA TYR A 223 1.06 -16.14 1.80
C TYR A 223 0.38 -14.93 2.44
N TYR A 224 -0.29 -15.15 3.58
CA TYR A 224 -0.73 -14.08 4.47
C TYR A 224 0.41 -13.74 5.42
N THR A 225 0.82 -12.48 5.43
CA THR A 225 1.96 -12.00 6.22
C THR A 225 1.51 -10.95 7.22
N VAL A 226 2.22 -10.88 8.34
CA VAL A 226 2.15 -9.75 9.26
C VAL A 226 3.34 -8.87 8.98
N SER A 227 3.07 -7.65 8.51
CA SER A 227 4.11 -6.67 8.23
C SER A 227 4.44 -5.86 9.47
N PHE A 228 5.73 -5.81 9.79
CA PHE A 228 6.31 -4.94 10.80
C PHE A 228 7.05 -3.82 10.07
N SER A 229 6.46 -2.64 10.06
CA SER A 229 7.08 -1.48 9.45
C SER A 229 7.58 -0.51 10.52
N PRO A 230 8.70 0.20 10.27
CA PRO A 230 9.13 1.29 11.14
C PRO A 230 7.97 2.28 11.31
N LYS A 231 7.84 2.87 12.51
CA LYS A 231 6.78 3.86 12.82
C LYS A 231 6.95 5.09 11.92
N ILE A 232 6.46 5.01 10.71
CA ILE A 232 6.26 6.18 9.87
C ILE A 232 5.02 6.88 10.43
N HIS A 233 5.23 8.04 11.07
CA HIS A 233 4.10 8.86 11.50
C HIS A 233 3.17 9.08 10.32
N SER A 234 1.91 8.72 10.49
CA SER A 234 0.89 8.96 9.48
C SER A 234 0.97 10.44 9.06
N PHE A 235 0.83 10.72 7.76
CA PHE A 235 0.80 12.09 7.24
C PHE A 235 -0.18 12.99 8.05
N LYS A 236 -1.27 12.41 8.54
CA LYS A 236 -2.23 13.06 9.45
C LYS A 236 -1.58 13.51 10.75
N GLN A 237 -0.78 12.65 11.38
CA GLN A 237 -0.07 12.98 12.63
C GLN A 237 0.97 14.09 12.42
N ILE A 238 1.69 14.04 11.30
CA ILE A 238 2.67 15.08 10.94
C ILE A 238 1.95 16.40 10.66
N PHE A 239 0.82 16.36 9.95
CA PHE A 239 0.03 17.54 9.65
C PHE A 239 -0.54 18.17 10.92
N PHE A 240 -1.21 17.39 11.79
CA PHE A 240 -1.75 17.89 13.06
C PHE A 240 -0.64 18.43 13.97
N LYS A 241 0.50 17.74 14.04
CA LYS A 241 1.65 18.24 14.79
C LYS A 241 2.09 19.60 14.26
N ARG A 242 2.29 19.77 12.95
CA ARG A 242 2.69 21.05 12.35
C ARG A 242 1.64 22.15 12.57
N VAL A 243 0.35 21.82 12.49
CA VAL A 243 -0.72 22.79 12.79
C VAL A 243 -0.65 23.24 14.25
N MET A 244 -0.40 22.32 15.19
CA MET A 244 -0.23 22.64 16.62
C MET A 244 1.06 23.40 16.93
N ASP A 245 2.13 23.20 16.14
CA ASP A 245 3.40 23.90 16.31
C ASP A 245 3.35 25.36 15.79
N ILE A 246 2.31 25.73 15.03
CA ILE A 246 2.10 27.07 14.46
C ILE A 246 1.14 27.93 15.33
N VAL A 247 0.37 27.31 16.20
CA VAL A 247 -0.55 27.97 17.16
C VAL A 247 0.16 28.17 18.48
#